data_cf4a8c2267a384e9f8d5431df87487d1
#
_entry.id   cf4a8c2267a384e9f8d5431df87487d1
#
_cell.length_a   1.000
_cell.length_b   1.000
_cell.length_c   1.000
_cell.angle_alpha   90.00
_cell.angle_beta   90.00
_cell.angle_gamma   90.00
#
_symmetry.space_group_name_H-M   'P 1'
#
loop_
_entity.id
_entity.type
_entity.pdbx_description
1 polymer ?
#
loop_
_entity_poly.entity_id
_entity_poly.type
_entity_poly.pdbx_seq_one_letter_code
_entity_poly.pdbx_strand_id
1 'polypeptide(L)'
;GSIRNDIVSSMPRNNRSFTYPSVSLGFIFTELAPLKNNILTFGKIRASYAEVGMAGDYTQSYYYTPAYGGGFYMGNPIVYPIAGAMAYVPYYKVYDPNLKPQNTKSYEIGADLTFFNGLVTLNYTYSRQNVKDQIFEVPLAGSTGASSMIMNGGKIHTNTHEVTLGISPVDTKNFKLDFAFNFSKIDNYVDELAPGVESIMLGGFVTPQVRAGIGDKFPVIYGKSYMRNNEGKIVVDQNGLPMQGEDAVIGTVSPDFRLGFNTNIELYKFRISAVFDWKQGGQMYSGTAGEMNYYGVSKLSGDMRKTDFIVENSVKETGKDTNGNPIYAPNDIKVSDAQSYFTRRRSIDESYIYDNSYIKLRELSISYPVLSKKWLNVNVNVFARNILVWSEFKGFDPEASQGNDNMGGAFERFSLPGTASYGFGFNVKF
;
A
#
# COMPACT_ATOMS: atom_id res chain seq x y z
N GLY A 1 28.51 6.03 -17.19
CA GLY A 1 28.59 5.57 -15.82
C GLY A 1 28.98 6.68 -14.87
N SER A 2 28.65 6.53 -13.62
CA SER A 2 29.05 7.45 -12.55
C SER A 2 29.44 6.67 -11.31
N ILE A 3 30.22 7.32 -10.46
CA ILE A 3 30.55 6.88 -9.12
C ILE A 3 30.31 8.04 -8.18
N ARG A 4 29.63 7.79 -7.07
CA ARG A 4 29.35 8.79 -6.06
C ARG A 4 29.83 8.31 -4.70
N ASN A 5 30.38 9.23 -3.92
CA ASN A 5 30.72 9.02 -2.53
C ASN A 5 29.95 10.02 -1.67
N ASP A 6 29.23 9.53 -0.68
CA ASP A 6 28.51 10.35 0.30
C ASP A 6 29.15 10.20 1.67
N ILE A 7 29.23 11.33 2.40
CA ILE A 7 29.65 11.37 3.78
C ILE A 7 28.52 11.98 4.61
N VAL A 8 27.98 11.18 5.53
CA VAL A 8 26.80 11.54 6.30
C VAL A 8 27.12 11.61 7.79
N SER A 9 26.96 12.79 8.38
CA SER A 9 27.30 13.05 9.80
C SER A 9 26.41 12.30 10.79
N SER A 10 25.17 11.91 10.39
CA SER A 10 24.23 11.16 11.20
C SER A 10 24.56 9.67 11.34
N MET A 11 25.66 9.19 10.76
CA MET A 11 26.11 7.81 10.86
C MET A 11 27.27 7.66 11.86
N PRO A 12 27.49 6.46 12.44
CA PRO A 12 28.68 6.19 13.25
C PRO A 12 29.97 6.55 12.51
N ARG A 13 30.96 7.07 13.22
CA ARG A 13 32.22 7.62 12.63
C ARG A 13 32.86 6.68 11.61
N ASN A 14 32.84 5.37 11.89
CA ASN A 14 33.50 4.38 11.03
C ASN A 14 32.66 4.03 9.78
N ASN A 15 31.40 4.41 9.71
CA ASN A 15 30.46 4.06 8.65
C ASN A 15 29.83 5.30 7.99
N ARG A 16 30.48 6.47 8.08
CA ARG A 16 29.96 7.73 7.52
C ARG A 16 30.11 7.86 6.03
N SER A 17 31.14 7.23 5.48
CA SER A 17 31.48 7.34 4.05
C SER A 17 31.11 6.08 3.33
N PHE A 18 30.35 6.20 2.26
CA PHE A 18 29.94 5.09 1.41
C PHE A 18 29.89 5.50 -0.05
N THR A 19 30.33 4.58 -0.90
CA THR A 19 30.52 4.80 -2.33
C THR A 19 29.64 3.86 -3.11
N TYR A 20 28.99 4.35 -4.15
CA TYR A 20 28.14 3.57 -5.00
C TYR A 20 28.28 3.94 -6.48
N PRO A 21 28.41 2.92 -7.34
CA PRO A 21 28.52 3.11 -8.79
C PRO A 21 27.14 3.07 -9.46
N SER A 22 27.08 3.65 -10.67
CA SER A 22 25.99 3.39 -11.61
C SER A 22 26.52 3.29 -13.04
N VAL A 23 25.86 2.49 -13.84
CA VAL A 23 26.09 2.36 -15.27
C VAL A 23 24.77 2.21 -16.00
N SER A 24 24.63 2.88 -17.14
CA SER A 24 23.47 2.72 -18.01
C SER A 24 23.90 2.65 -19.47
N LEU A 25 23.19 1.82 -20.23
CA LEU A 25 23.37 1.63 -21.65
C LEU A 25 22.01 1.81 -22.36
N GLY A 26 22.05 2.51 -23.48
CA GLY A 26 20.90 2.66 -24.36
C GLY A 26 21.33 2.41 -25.79
N PHE A 27 20.59 1.55 -26.50
CA PHE A 27 20.90 1.15 -27.86
C PHE A 27 19.66 1.32 -28.74
N ILE A 28 19.73 2.26 -29.69
CA ILE A 28 18.69 2.49 -30.69
C ILE A 28 18.93 1.56 -31.86
N PHE A 29 18.34 0.38 -31.80
CA PHE A 29 18.59 -0.66 -32.79
C PHE A 29 17.94 -0.38 -34.15
N THR A 30 16.96 0.49 -34.22
CA THR A 30 16.34 0.94 -35.47
C THR A 30 17.21 1.90 -36.30
N GLU A 31 18.33 2.38 -35.72
CA GLU A 31 19.32 3.09 -36.54
C GLU A 31 20.19 2.14 -37.35
N LEU A 32 20.16 0.83 -37.09
CA LEU A 32 20.76 -0.19 -37.93
C LEU A 32 19.80 -0.56 -39.08
N ALA A 33 20.17 -0.30 -40.32
CA ALA A 33 19.45 -0.80 -41.46
C ALA A 33 19.62 -2.35 -41.51
N PRO A 34 18.59 -3.16 -41.73
CA PRO A 34 17.22 -2.87 -42.18
C PRO A 34 16.13 -2.95 -41.09
N LEU A 35 16.46 -2.72 -39.81
CA LEU A 35 15.54 -2.96 -38.71
C LEU A 35 14.43 -1.90 -38.60
N LYS A 36 14.68 -0.69 -39.10
CA LYS A 36 13.65 0.34 -39.20
C LYS A 36 12.79 0.09 -40.45
N ASN A 37 11.48 0.06 -40.27
CA ASN A 37 10.52 -0.13 -41.34
C ASN A 37 9.23 0.65 -41.05
N ASN A 38 8.22 0.54 -41.94
CA ASN A 38 6.95 1.29 -41.78
C ASN A 38 6.10 0.81 -40.62
N ILE A 39 6.38 -0.38 -40.06
CA ILE A 39 5.68 -0.90 -38.87
C ILE A 39 6.42 -0.45 -37.62
N LEU A 40 7.70 -0.78 -37.47
CA LEU A 40 8.53 -0.36 -36.35
C LEU A 40 9.39 0.83 -36.78
N THR A 41 8.97 2.04 -36.36
CA THR A 41 9.59 3.29 -36.77
C THR A 41 10.66 3.77 -35.81
N PHE A 42 10.58 3.35 -34.54
CA PHE A 42 11.60 3.59 -33.52
C PHE A 42 11.67 2.40 -32.56
N GLY A 43 12.90 1.99 -32.23
CA GLY A 43 13.13 0.95 -31.25
C GLY A 43 14.44 1.19 -30.51
N LYS A 44 14.34 1.26 -29.17
CA LYS A 44 15.48 1.41 -28.26
C LYS A 44 15.39 0.38 -27.16
N ILE A 45 16.50 -0.27 -26.86
CA ILE A 45 16.67 -1.10 -25.68
C ILE A 45 17.55 -0.35 -24.70
N ARG A 46 17.25 -0.46 -23.42
CA ARG A 46 18.01 0.16 -22.34
C ARG A 46 18.25 -0.86 -21.22
N ALA A 47 19.40 -0.75 -20.59
CA ALA A 47 19.77 -1.51 -19.40
C ALA A 47 20.52 -0.62 -18.46
N SER A 48 20.27 -0.75 -17.16
CA SER A 48 21.00 -0.03 -16.14
C SER A 48 21.26 -0.88 -14.90
N TYR A 49 22.35 -0.54 -14.24
CA TYR A 49 22.69 -0.98 -12.91
C TYR A 49 23.02 0.24 -12.08
N ALA A 50 22.48 0.31 -10.87
CA ALA A 50 22.82 1.37 -9.93
C ALA A 50 22.85 0.82 -8.50
N GLU A 51 23.78 1.33 -7.72
CA GLU A 51 23.74 1.20 -6.28
C GLU A 51 23.40 2.54 -5.65
N VAL A 52 22.61 2.50 -4.54
CA VAL A 52 22.27 3.68 -3.75
C VAL A 52 22.39 3.33 -2.28
N GLY A 53 23.17 4.12 -1.56
CA GLY A 53 23.23 4.03 -0.12
C GLY A 53 22.19 4.95 0.52
N MET A 54 21.55 4.50 1.58
CA MET A 54 20.67 5.33 2.41
C MET A 54 21.13 5.25 3.87
N ALA A 55 21.45 6.41 4.43
CA ALA A 55 21.78 6.52 5.83
C ALA A 55 20.53 6.53 6.68
N GLY A 56 20.58 5.88 7.85
CA GLY A 56 19.57 6.03 8.88
C GLY A 56 19.87 7.23 9.79
N ASP A 57 18.91 7.57 10.60
CA ASP A 57 19.12 8.48 11.71
C ASP A 57 19.88 7.74 12.82
N TYR A 58 21.08 8.20 13.12
CA TYR A 58 21.86 7.69 14.22
C TYR A 58 21.98 8.78 15.29
N THR A 59 21.56 8.44 16.47
CA THR A 59 21.68 9.31 17.64
C THR A 59 22.38 8.55 18.73
N GLN A 60 23.43 9.12 19.28
CA GLN A 60 24.09 8.54 20.47
C GLN A 60 23.14 8.61 21.66
N SER A 61 23.29 7.68 22.56
CA SER A 61 22.52 7.69 23.82
C SER A 61 22.67 9.04 24.51
N TYR A 62 21.56 9.67 24.79
CA TYR A 62 21.49 10.95 25.50
C TYR A 62 20.43 10.89 26.59
N TYR A 63 20.52 11.86 27.48
CA TYR A 63 19.51 12.05 28.52
C TYR A 63 18.65 13.24 28.15
N TYR A 64 17.38 13.17 28.45
CA TYR A 64 16.45 14.27 28.26
C TYR A 64 15.63 14.51 29.52
N THR A 65 15.10 15.73 29.63
CA THR A 65 14.18 16.08 30.73
C THR A 65 12.81 15.49 30.43
N PRO A 66 12.30 14.62 31.32
CA PRO A 66 10.98 14.02 31.10
C PRO A 66 9.85 15.01 31.27
N ALA A 67 8.78 14.79 30.54
CA ALA A 67 7.49 15.43 30.73
C ALA A 67 6.43 14.37 31.01
N TYR A 68 5.60 14.58 32.04
CA TYR A 68 4.58 13.63 32.46
C TYR A 68 3.20 14.21 32.33
N GLY A 69 2.26 13.47 31.76
CA GLY A 69 0.90 13.93 31.53
C GLY A 69 0.78 14.86 30.34
N GLY A 70 -0.21 15.69 30.35
CA GLY A 70 -0.62 16.51 29.21
C GLY A 70 -1.68 15.79 28.36
N GLY A 71 -2.01 16.36 27.22
CA GLY A 71 -3.07 15.88 26.35
C GLY A 71 -4.45 16.33 26.80
N PHE A 72 -5.48 15.72 26.20
CA PHE A 72 -6.85 16.22 26.28
C PHE A 72 -7.40 16.26 27.72
N TYR A 73 -7.08 15.27 28.55
CA TYR A 73 -7.62 15.17 29.91
C TYR A 73 -6.73 15.81 30.98
N MET A 74 -5.44 15.97 30.73
CA MET A 74 -4.49 16.42 31.76
C MET A 74 -4.02 17.86 31.56
N GLY A 75 -4.44 18.54 30.50
CA GLY A 75 -4.01 19.89 30.21
C GLY A 75 -2.50 19.99 29.99
N ASN A 76 -1.83 20.88 30.71
CA ASN A 76 -0.38 21.05 30.60
C ASN A 76 0.39 19.89 31.21
N PRO A 77 1.45 19.39 30.56
CA PRO A 77 2.28 18.35 31.15
C PRO A 77 3.07 18.87 32.37
N ILE A 78 3.37 17.98 33.28
CA ILE A 78 4.32 18.24 34.35
C ILE A 78 5.73 18.15 33.76
N VAL A 79 6.46 19.25 33.79
CA VAL A 79 7.82 19.37 33.27
C VAL A 79 8.80 19.79 34.36
N TYR A 80 10.05 19.37 34.23
CA TYR A 80 11.10 19.80 35.14
C TYR A 80 11.70 21.16 34.69
N PRO A 81 12.20 22.01 35.64
CA PRO A 81 12.43 21.70 37.08
C PRO A 81 11.14 21.74 37.92
N ILE A 82 11.05 20.83 38.89
CA ILE A 82 9.98 20.83 39.92
C ILE A 82 10.63 21.22 41.23
N ALA A 83 10.14 22.29 41.85
CA ALA A 83 10.72 22.84 43.07
C ALA A 83 12.25 23.08 42.99
N GLY A 84 12.75 23.45 41.81
CA GLY A 84 14.17 23.69 41.56
C GLY A 84 14.99 22.42 41.28
N ALA A 85 14.39 21.22 41.35
CA ALA A 85 15.09 19.97 41.08
C ALA A 85 14.90 19.57 39.61
N MET A 86 16.03 19.25 38.92
CA MET A 86 16.04 18.70 37.57
C MET A 86 15.97 17.18 37.60
N ALA A 87 15.29 16.60 36.62
CA ALA A 87 15.33 15.16 36.36
C ALA A 87 15.74 14.89 34.93
N TYR A 88 16.46 13.80 34.73
CA TYR A 88 16.92 13.33 33.44
C TYR A 88 16.65 11.84 33.30
N VAL A 89 16.15 11.43 32.15
CA VAL A 89 15.98 10.03 31.81
C VAL A 89 16.76 9.69 30.54
N PRO A 90 17.28 8.48 30.42
CA PRO A 90 17.94 8.04 29.19
C PRO A 90 16.92 7.98 28.05
N TYR A 91 17.39 8.23 26.84
CA TYR A 91 16.55 8.07 25.66
C TYR A 91 16.09 6.61 25.53
N TYR A 92 14.85 6.43 25.16
CA TYR A 92 14.19 5.10 25.15
C TYR A 92 14.62 4.20 23.98
N LYS A 93 15.32 4.75 22.98
CA LYS A 93 15.90 3.99 21.86
C LYS A 93 17.41 3.90 22.02
N VAL A 94 17.93 2.72 21.72
CA VAL A 94 19.37 2.50 21.58
C VAL A 94 19.73 2.27 20.11
N TYR A 95 20.97 2.55 19.76
CA TYR A 95 21.45 2.45 18.39
C TYR A 95 22.65 1.52 18.36
N ASP A 96 22.69 0.66 17.33
CA ASP A 96 23.88 -0.15 17.08
C ASP A 96 25.08 0.76 16.81
N PRO A 97 26.15 0.67 17.61
CA PRO A 97 27.34 1.48 17.39
C PRO A 97 28.05 1.20 16.05
N ASN A 98 27.74 0.06 15.43
CA ASN A 98 28.24 -0.36 14.14
C ASN A 98 27.23 -0.15 13.00
N LEU A 99 26.17 0.62 13.24
CA LEU A 99 25.13 0.88 12.22
C LEU A 99 25.76 1.29 10.88
N LYS A 100 25.36 0.62 9.81
CA LYS A 100 25.81 0.84 8.43
C LYS A 100 24.70 1.46 7.61
N PRO A 101 25.01 2.24 6.56
CA PRO A 101 24.03 2.62 5.57
C PRO A 101 23.42 1.37 4.91
N GLN A 102 22.12 1.37 4.72
CA GLN A 102 21.50 0.34 3.88
C GLN A 102 21.94 0.53 2.43
N ASN A 103 22.09 -0.55 1.69
CA ASN A 103 22.50 -0.53 0.29
C ASN A 103 21.39 -1.13 -0.58
N THR A 104 20.94 -0.37 -1.57
CA THR A 104 19.99 -0.80 -2.59
C THR A 104 20.71 -1.00 -3.91
N LYS A 105 20.66 -2.21 -4.45
CA LYS A 105 21.14 -2.56 -5.79
C LYS A 105 19.96 -2.68 -6.73
N SER A 106 19.95 -1.87 -7.78
CA SER A 106 18.89 -1.84 -8.79
C SER A 106 19.41 -2.33 -10.13
N TYR A 107 18.65 -3.21 -10.74
CA TYR A 107 18.86 -3.69 -12.11
C TYR A 107 17.61 -3.35 -12.92
N GLU A 108 17.79 -2.73 -14.06
CA GLU A 108 16.69 -2.38 -14.94
C GLU A 108 16.99 -2.80 -16.37
N ILE A 109 15.95 -3.30 -17.05
CA ILE A 109 15.95 -3.53 -18.48
C ILE A 109 14.64 -2.98 -19.04
N GLY A 110 14.73 -2.31 -20.19
CA GLY A 110 13.55 -1.72 -20.80
C GLY A 110 13.64 -1.63 -22.30
N ALA A 111 12.48 -1.39 -22.91
CA ALA A 111 12.34 -1.19 -24.33
C ALA A 111 11.37 0.00 -24.59
N ASP A 112 11.79 0.88 -25.49
CA ASP A 112 10.97 1.99 -25.99
C ASP A 112 10.71 1.74 -27.47
N LEU A 113 9.45 1.51 -27.84
CA LEU A 113 9.06 1.12 -29.19
C LEU A 113 7.99 2.10 -29.72
N THR A 114 8.14 2.48 -30.99
CA THR A 114 7.14 3.28 -31.69
C THR A 114 6.77 2.58 -32.99
N PHE A 115 5.48 2.36 -33.17
CA PHE A 115 4.94 1.70 -34.35
C PHE A 115 4.09 2.66 -35.20
N PHE A 116 4.05 2.41 -36.49
CA PHE A 116 3.19 3.11 -37.45
C PHE A 116 3.31 4.64 -37.37
N ASN A 117 4.57 5.15 -37.33
CA ASN A 117 4.88 6.58 -37.22
C ASN A 117 4.25 7.29 -36.00
N GLY A 118 4.14 6.59 -34.85
CA GLY A 118 3.64 7.16 -33.61
C GLY A 118 2.18 6.86 -33.29
N LEU A 119 1.50 6.09 -34.14
CA LEU A 119 0.13 5.63 -33.88
C LEU A 119 0.07 4.77 -32.62
N VAL A 120 1.09 3.94 -32.39
CA VAL A 120 1.23 3.15 -31.16
C VAL A 120 2.62 3.36 -30.58
N THR A 121 2.69 3.69 -29.30
CA THR A 121 3.93 3.77 -28.52
C THR A 121 3.87 2.80 -27.35
N LEU A 122 4.93 2.04 -27.15
CA LEU A 122 5.06 1.11 -26.05
C LEU A 122 6.37 1.36 -25.31
N ASN A 123 6.28 1.62 -24.02
CA ASN A 123 7.41 1.65 -23.13
C ASN A 123 7.23 0.52 -22.09
N TYR A 124 8.21 -0.33 -21.95
CA TYR A 124 8.23 -1.39 -20.95
C TYR A 124 9.51 -1.31 -20.14
N THR A 125 9.37 -1.44 -18.83
CA THR A 125 10.50 -1.56 -17.90
C THR A 125 10.24 -2.72 -16.94
N TYR A 126 11.23 -3.57 -16.83
CA TYR A 126 11.37 -4.48 -15.70
C TYR A 126 12.49 -3.98 -14.81
N SER A 127 12.25 -3.90 -13.51
CA SER A 127 13.29 -3.60 -12.52
C SER A 127 13.28 -4.62 -11.39
N ARG A 128 14.48 -4.91 -10.89
CA ARG A 128 14.68 -5.66 -9.65
C ARG A 128 15.56 -4.85 -8.72
N GLN A 129 15.05 -4.61 -7.52
CA GLN A 129 15.78 -3.96 -6.45
C GLN A 129 16.04 -4.97 -5.33
N ASN A 130 17.27 -4.98 -4.82
CA ASN A 130 17.66 -5.79 -3.67
C ASN A 130 18.25 -4.84 -2.62
N VAL A 131 17.55 -4.72 -1.50
CA VAL A 131 18.00 -3.94 -0.34
C VAL A 131 18.73 -4.87 0.61
N LYS A 132 19.91 -4.48 1.05
CA LYS A 132 20.71 -5.14 2.07
C LYS A 132 20.98 -4.19 3.23
N ASP A 133 21.24 -4.76 4.39
CA ASP A 133 21.53 -4.00 5.61
C ASP A 133 20.38 -3.01 5.93
N GLN A 134 19.12 -3.43 5.64
CA GLN A 134 17.94 -2.62 5.94
C GLN A 134 17.99 -2.16 7.39
N ILE A 135 17.73 -0.88 7.63
CA ILE A 135 17.71 -0.33 8.98
C ILE A 135 16.30 -0.50 9.55
N PHE A 136 16.21 -1.20 10.67
CA PHE A 136 14.97 -1.44 11.38
C PHE A 136 15.03 -0.97 12.83
N GLU A 137 13.86 -0.65 13.36
CA GLU A 137 13.62 -0.48 14.78
C GLU A 137 13.10 -1.81 15.33
N VAL A 138 13.92 -2.49 16.12
CA VAL A 138 13.60 -3.79 16.71
C VAL A 138 13.18 -3.58 18.16
N PRO A 139 11.98 -4.03 18.58
CA PRO A 139 11.55 -3.96 19.98
C PRO A 139 12.50 -4.71 20.90
N LEU A 140 12.78 -4.15 22.06
CA LEU A 140 13.58 -4.78 23.11
C LEU A 140 12.70 -5.18 24.30
N ALA A 141 13.15 -6.19 25.05
CA ALA A 141 12.53 -6.53 26.32
C ALA A 141 12.67 -5.36 27.31
N GLY A 142 11.58 -4.99 28.01
CA GLY A 142 11.57 -3.87 28.96
C GLY A 142 12.67 -3.95 30.07
N SER A 143 13.16 -5.15 30.37
CA SER A 143 14.28 -5.39 31.31
C SER A 143 15.62 -4.80 30.85
N THR A 144 15.75 -4.44 29.55
CA THR A 144 16.96 -3.79 29.00
C THR A 144 17.04 -2.30 29.35
N GLY A 145 15.95 -1.69 29.80
CA GLY A 145 15.83 -0.26 30.06
C GLY A 145 15.61 0.60 28.79
N ALA A 146 15.51 -0.03 27.62
CA ALA A 146 15.15 0.63 26.36
C ALA A 146 13.92 -0.06 25.72
N SER A 147 13.15 0.67 24.94
CA SER A 147 11.98 0.12 24.23
C SER A 147 12.34 -0.52 22.91
N SER A 148 13.39 -0.03 22.24
CA SER A 148 13.78 -0.50 20.93
C SER A 148 15.25 -0.25 20.62
N MET A 149 15.76 -0.97 19.62
CA MET A 149 17.11 -0.81 19.08
C MET A 149 17.05 -0.56 17.57
N ILE A 150 17.72 0.48 17.13
CA ILE A 150 17.95 0.73 15.70
C ILE A 150 19.20 -0.03 15.27
N MET A 151 19.04 -0.95 14.34
CA MET A 151 20.10 -1.80 13.85
C MET A 151 19.93 -2.17 12.38
N ASN A 152 21.02 -2.60 11.77
CA ASN A 152 20.90 -3.23 10.45
C ASN A 152 20.42 -4.67 10.61
N GLY A 153 19.54 -5.05 9.75
CA GLY A 153 19.09 -6.42 9.66
C GLY A 153 18.10 -6.56 8.53
N GLY A 154 18.24 -7.63 7.80
CA GLY A 154 17.29 -7.98 6.77
C GLY A 154 17.69 -7.60 5.35
N LYS A 155 17.01 -8.32 4.48
CA LYS A 155 17.06 -8.16 3.04
C LYS A 155 15.64 -8.12 2.52
N ILE A 156 15.40 -7.21 1.60
CA ILE A 156 14.11 -7.08 0.90
C ILE A 156 14.42 -7.07 -0.58
N HIS A 157 13.63 -7.77 -1.37
CA HIS A 157 13.68 -7.57 -2.81
C HIS A 157 12.33 -7.11 -3.36
N THR A 158 12.42 -6.34 -4.44
CA THR A 158 11.27 -5.81 -5.17
C THR A 158 11.43 -6.13 -6.63
N ASN A 159 10.42 -6.75 -7.23
CA ASN A 159 10.30 -6.90 -8.67
C ASN A 159 9.20 -5.95 -9.16
N THR A 160 9.51 -5.17 -10.18
CA THR A 160 8.57 -4.19 -10.74
C THR A 160 8.44 -4.39 -12.24
N HIS A 161 7.21 -4.39 -12.73
CA HIS A 161 6.88 -4.32 -14.14
C HIS A 161 6.09 -3.03 -14.39
N GLU A 162 6.57 -2.21 -15.32
CA GLU A 162 5.90 -0.99 -15.74
C GLU A 162 5.71 -1.01 -17.24
N VAL A 163 4.48 -0.70 -17.67
CA VAL A 163 4.12 -0.60 -19.09
C VAL A 163 3.38 0.71 -19.31
N THR A 164 3.87 1.50 -20.25
CA THR A 164 3.10 2.64 -20.80
C THR A 164 2.79 2.35 -22.24
N LEU A 165 1.50 2.31 -22.58
CA LEU A 165 0.98 2.10 -23.92
C LEU A 165 0.19 3.34 -24.36
N GLY A 166 0.65 4.02 -25.40
CA GLY A 166 -0.04 5.10 -26.06
C GLY A 166 -0.63 4.64 -27.40
N ILE A 167 -1.86 5.00 -27.70
CA ILE A 167 -2.54 4.69 -28.95
C ILE A 167 -3.27 5.94 -29.44
N SER A 168 -2.90 6.43 -30.63
CA SER A 168 -3.52 7.58 -31.30
C SER A 168 -4.16 7.12 -32.63
N PRO A 169 -5.31 6.40 -32.56
CA PRO A 169 -5.86 5.71 -33.74
C PRO A 169 -6.41 6.65 -34.81
N VAL A 170 -6.77 7.86 -34.43
CA VAL A 170 -7.33 8.86 -35.31
C VAL A 170 -6.74 10.22 -35.00
N ASP A 171 -6.13 10.85 -36.01
CA ASP A 171 -5.67 12.24 -35.98
C ASP A 171 -6.08 12.94 -37.30
N THR A 172 -7.25 13.55 -37.25
CA THR A 172 -7.77 14.35 -38.35
C THR A 172 -7.98 15.80 -37.92
N LYS A 173 -8.23 16.69 -38.84
CA LYS A 173 -8.49 18.12 -38.55
C LYS A 173 -9.65 18.35 -37.58
N ASN A 174 -10.67 17.49 -37.62
CA ASN A 174 -11.91 17.66 -36.87
C ASN A 174 -12.12 16.62 -35.76
N PHE A 175 -11.33 15.55 -35.76
CA PHE A 175 -11.44 14.49 -34.77
C PHE A 175 -10.08 13.90 -34.48
N LYS A 176 -9.68 13.92 -33.17
CA LYS A 176 -8.52 13.24 -32.67
C LYS A 176 -8.92 12.39 -31.49
N LEU A 177 -8.29 11.24 -31.36
CA LEU A 177 -8.55 10.30 -30.30
C LEU A 177 -7.21 9.74 -29.80
N ASP A 178 -6.92 9.95 -28.52
CA ASP A 178 -5.73 9.46 -27.86
C ASP A 178 -6.10 8.64 -26.64
N PHE A 179 -5.45 7.49 -26.48
CA PHE A 179 -5.51 6.65 -25.31
C PHE A 179 -4.12 6.48 -24.71
N ALA A 180 -4.02 6.50 -23.39
CA ALA A 180 -2.80 6.14 -22.68
C ALA A 180 -3.14 5.20 -21.54
N PHE A 181 -2.41 4.09 -21.47
CA PHE A 181 -2.50 3.07 -20.43
C PHE A 181 -1.19 3.04 -19.68
N ASN A 182 -1.24 3.11 -18.35
CA ASN A 182 -0.09 3.02 -17.47
C ASN A 182 -0.32 1.86 -16.50
N PHE A 183 0.32 0.75 -16.74
CA PHE A 183 0.25 -0.44 -15.91
C PHE A 183 1.47 -0.52 -15.02
N SER A 184 1.28 -0.88 -13.75
CA SER A 184 2.36 -1.20 -12.82
C SER A 184 2.01 -2.40 -11.95
N LYS A 185 2.99 -3.30 -11.80
CA LYS A 185 2.95 -4.41 -10.85
C LYS A 185 4.21 -4.38 -10.02
N ILE A 186 4.06 -4.36 -8.70
CA ILE A 186 5.16 -4.29 -7.74
C ILE A 186 5.00 -5.42 -6.74
N ASP A 187 5.95 -6.34 -6.73
CA ASP A 187 6.01 -7.44 -5.77
C ASP A 187 7.21 -7.23 -4.84
N ASN A 188 6.94 -6.96 -3.56
CA ASN A 188 7.92 -6.81 -2.49
C ASN A 188 7.92 -8.06 -1.60
N TYR A 189 9.10 -8.56 -1.24
CA TYR A 189 9.25 -9.68 -0.32
C TYR A 189 10.35 -9.43 0.69
N VAL A 190 10.14 -9.90 1.92
CA VAL A 190 11.15 -9.91 2.97
C VAL A 190 11.92 -11.22 2.87
N ASP A 191 13.20 -11.16 2.50
CA ASP A 191 14.04 -12.35 2.37
C ASP A 191 14.68 -12.76 3.70
N GLU A 192 15.13 -11.76 4.47
CA GLU A 192 15.78 -11.96 5.77
C GLU A 192 15.44 -10.82 6.72
N LEU A 193 15.45 -11.08 8.00
CA LEU A 193 15.42 -10.09 9.07
C LEU A 193 16.65 -10.25 9.97
N ALA A 194 16.78 -9.42 10.99
CA ALA A 194 17.86 -9.54 11.97
C ALA A 194 17.88 -10.93 12.62
N PRO A 195 19.04 -11.47 13.01
CA PRO A 195 19.14 -12.78 13.64
C PRO A 195 18.19 -12.93 14.83
N GLY A 196 17.39 -14.01 14.83
CA GLY A 196 16.40 -14.28 15.87
C GLY A 196 15.08 -13.51 15.74
N VAL A 197 14.89 -12.72 14.70
CA VAL A 197 13.65 -11.97 14.42
C VAL A 197 12.93 -12.63 13.26
N GLU A 198 11.74 -13.15 13.47
CA GLU A 198 10.91 -13.78 12.44
C GLU A 198 9.97 -12.77 11.76
N SER A 199 9.50 -11.78 12.52
CA SER A 199 8.67 -10.70 11.99
C SER A 199 8.84 -9.42 12.82
N ILE A 200 8.60 -8.27 12.17
CA ILE A 200 8.68 -6.93 12.78
C ILE A 200 7.31 -6.27 12.65
N MET A 201 6.79 -5.75 13.77
CA MET A 201 5.62 -4.88 13.77
C MET A 201 6.01 -3.52 13.22
N LEU A 202 5.30 -3.06 12.20
CA LEU A 202 5.50 -1.75 11.55
C LEU A 202 4.54 -0.70 12.08
N GLY A 203 3.40 -1.13 12.63
CA GLY A 203 2.39 -0.27 13.19
C GLY A 203 1.05 -0.98 13.36
N GLY A 204 0.03 -0.24 13.80
CA GLY A 204 -1.32 -0.78 13.98
C GLY A 204 -1.79 -0.76 15.43
N PHE A 205 -2.66 -1.70 15.77
CA PHE A 205 -3.25 -1.86 17.09
C PHE A 205 -2.54 -2.98 17.85
N VAL A 206 -3.10 -3.41 18.98
CA VAL A 206 -2.66 -4.66 19.63
C VAL A 206 -2.89 -5.82 18.66
N THR A 207 -4.07 -5.89 18.06
CA THR A 207 -4.44 -6.61 16.85
C THR A 207 -5.56 -5.83 16.15
N PRO A 208 -5.63 -5.80 14.81
CA PRO A 208 -4.62 -6.26 13.86
C PRO A 208 -3.41 -5.32 13.77
N GLN A 209 -2.31 -5.82 13.22
CA GLN A 209 -1.04 -5.11 13.03
C GLN A 209 -0.63 -5.16 11.56
N VAL A 210 0.17 -4.19 11.14
CA VAL A 210 0.96 -4.29 9.92
C VAL A 210 2.32 -4.86 10.27
N ARG A 211 2.75 -5.91 9.58
CA ARG A 211 4.02 -6.59 9.83
C ARG A 211 4.82 -6.82 8.56
N ALA A 212 6.12 -7.03 8.79
CA ALA A 212 7.07 -7.58 7.84
C ALA A 212 7.56 -8.92 8.40
N GLY A 213 7.21 -10.03 7.77
CA GLY A 213 7.64 -11.38 8.14
C GLY A 213 8.51 -12.00 7.06
N ILE A 214 9.42 -12.90 7.44
CA ILE A 214 10.31 -13.59 6.49
C ILE A 214 9.47 -14.44 5.53
N GLY A 215 9.69 -14.26 4.23
CA GLY A 215 8.96 -14.95 3.16
C GLY A 215 7.62 -14.33 2.79
N ASP A 216 7.13 -13.37 3.56
CA ASP A 216 5.87 -12.70 3.28
C ASP A 216 6.02 -11.64 2.19
N LYS A 217 4.91 -11.36 1.47
CA LYS A 217 4.76 -10.10 0.76
C LYS A 217 4.81 -8.95 1.75
N PHE A 218 5.41 -7.82 1.36
CA PHE A 218 5.57 -6.66 2.23
C PHE A 218 4.68 -5.50 1.78
N PRO A 219 3.89 -4.90 2.70
CA PRO A 219 3.57 -5.32 4.06
C PRO A 219 2.35 -6.25 4.13
N VAL A 220 2.21 -7.00 5.24
CA VAL A 220 1.06 -7.84 5.52
C VAL A 220 0.24 -7.33 6.69
N ILE A 221 -1.05 -7.71 6.73
CA ILE A 221 -1.93 -7.52 7.89
C ILE A 221 -1.88 -8.81 8.72
N TYR A 222 -1.56 -8.69 9.99
CA TYR A 222 -1.42 -9.79 10.94
C TYR A 222 -2.38 -9.59 12.10
N GLY A 223 -3.13 -10.63 12.46
CA GLY A 223 -4.13 -10.53 13.52
C GLY A 223 -4.84 -11.84 13.80
N LYS A 224 -5.91 -11.77 14.56
CA LYS A 224 -6.73 -12.92 14.95
C LYS A 224 -7.42 -13.52 13.73
N SER A 225 -7.08 -14.80 13.44
CA SER A 225 -7.68 -15.56 12.36
C SER A 225 -8.95 -16.31 12.81
N TYR A 226 -9.70 -16.86 11.87
CA TYR A 226 -10.68 -17.91 12.17
C TYR A 226 -9.99 -19.23 12.47
N MET A 227 -10.49 -19.98 13.46
CA MET A 227 -10.12 -21.37 13.59
C MET A 227 -10.65 -22.18 12.41
N ARG A 228 -9.79 -22.93 11.74
CA ARG A 228 -10.13 -23.71 10.54
C ARG A 228 -9.71 -25.16 10.69
N ASN A 229 -10.48 -26.05 10.05
CA ASN A 229 -10.07 -27.44 9.90
C ASN A 229 -9.03 -27.59 8.76
N ASN A 230 -8.55 -28.81 8.54
CA ASN A 230 -7.56 -29.11 7.49
C ASN A 230 -8.05 -28.86 6.06
N GLU A 231 -9.38 -28.71 5.86
CA GLU A 231 -9.99 -28.35 4.58
C GLU A 231 -10.17 -26.82 4.41
N GLY A 232 -9.73 -26.02 5.40
CA GLY A 232 -9.89 -24.55 5.38
C GLY A 232 -11.28 -24.05 5.77
N LYS A 233 -12.19 -24.93 6.23
CA LYS A 233 -13.52 -24.54 6.70
C LYS A 233 -13.48 -23.97 8.11
N ILE A 234 -14.33 -22.97 8.37
CA ILE A 234 -14.42 -22.31 9.69
C ILE A 234 -14.99 -23.30 10.71
N VAL A 235 -14.31 -23.45 11.84
CA VAL A 235 -14.83 -24.25 12.96
C VAL A 235 -15.76 -23.39 13.81
N VAL A 236 -16.94 -23.92 14.12
CA VAL A 236 -17.91 -23.28 15.01
C VAL A 236 -18.02 -24.01 16.34
N ASP A 237 -18.39 -23.27 17.38
CA ASP A 237 -18.69 -23.82 18.70
C ASP A 237 -20.09 -24.46 18.75
N GLN A 238 -20.48 -24.97 19.92
CA GLN A 238 -21.78 -25.62 20.15
C GLN A 238 -22.99 -24.69 19.95
N ASN A 239 -22.79 -23.39 19.86
CA ASN A 239 -23.83 -22.39 19.56
C ASN A 239 -23.82 -21.97 18.09
N GLY A 240 -23.00 -22.60 17.24
CA GLY A 240 -22.84 -22.26 15.84
C GLY A 240 -22.01 -21.00 15.59
N LEU A 241 -21.36 -20.44 16.63
CA LEU A 241 -20.55 -19.24 16.50
C LEU A 241 -19.12 -19.57 16.04
N PRO A 242 -18.53 -18.78 15.13
CA PRO A 242 -17.18 -19.03 14.66
C PRO A 242 -16.16 -18.97 15.79
N MET A 243 -15.22 -19.90 15.78
CA MET A 243 -14.14 -19.93 16.77
C MET A 243 -12.96 -19.09 16.28
N GLN A 244 -12.34 -18.37 17.24
CA GLN A 244 -11.09 -17.65 17.02
C GLN A 244 -9.93 -18.65 16.92
N GLY A 245 -9.08 -18.48 15.91
CA GLY A 245 -7.83 -19.21 15.74
C GLY A 245 -6.64 -18.44 16.31
N GLU A 246 -5.47 -18.88 15.92
CA GLU A 246 -4.21 -18.24 16.28
C GLU A 246 -4.00 -16.93 15.50
N ASP A 247 -3.07 -16.12 15.98
CA ASP A 247 -2.62 -14.93 15.24
C ASP A 247 -1.85 -15.37 14.00
N ALA A 248 -2.24 -14.83 12.86
CA ALA A 248 -1.69 -15.21 11.56
C ALA A 248 -1.66 -14.01 10.58
N VAL A 249 -1.03 -14.19 9.43
CA VAL A 249 -1.20 -13.29 8.29
C VAL A 249 -2.63 -13.47 7.76
N ILE A 250 -3.44 -12.42 7.89
CA ILE A 250 -4.86 -12.42 7.53
C ILE A 250 -5.15 -11.57 6.28
N GLY A 251 -4.15 -10.84 5.78
CA GLY A 251 -4.29 -10.05 4.56
C GLY A 251 -2.98 -9.50 4.03
N THR A 252 -2.99 -9.10 2.77
CA THR A 252 -1.87 -8.46 2.06
C THR A 252 -2.30 -7.08 1.60
N VAL A 253 -1.53 -6.05 1.95
CA VAL A 253 -1.88 -4.65 1.62
C VAL A 253 -1.57 -4.31 0.17
N SER A 254 -0.48 -4.87 -0.38
CA SER A 254 -0.01 -4.60 -1.74
C SER A 254 -1.00 -5.11 -2.78
N PRO A 255 -1.35 -4.30 -3.79
CA PRO A 255 -2.20 -4.74 -4.89
C PRO A 255 -1.47 -5.71 -5.82
N ASP A 256 -2.24 -6.49 -6.59
CA ASP A 256 -1.71 -7.34 -7.64
C ASP A 256 -1.20 -6.51 -8.82
N PHE A 257 -1.91 -5.41 -9.14
CA PHE A 257 -1.48 -4.41 -10.11
C PHE A 257 -2.28 -3.09 -9.96
N ARG A 258 -1.77 -2.06 -10.60
CA ARG A 258 -2.49 -0.80 -10.86
C ARG A 258 -2.49 -0.51 -12.36
N LEU A 259 -3.60 0.05 -12.85
CA LEU A 259 -3.76 0.47 -14.23
C LEU A 259 -4.41 1.86 -14.29
N GLY A 260 -3.64 2.85 -14.73
CA GLY A 260 -4.17 4.14 -15.14
C GLY A 260 -4.63 4.10 -16.60
N PHE A 261 -5.81 4.61 -16.88
CA PHE A 261 -6.30 4.79 -18.24
C PHE A 261 -6.71 6.23 -18.45
N ASN A 262 -6.10 6.88 -19.42
CA ASN A 262 -6.40 8.24 -19.82
C ASN A 262 -6.91 8.26 -21.26
N THR A 263 -7.94 9.05 -21.54
CA THR A 263 -8.40 9.30 -22.90
C THR A 263 -8.56 10.79 -23.14
N ASN A 264 -8.14 11.23 -24.33
CA ASN A 264 -8.35 12.58 -24.83
C ASN A 264 -9.05 12.49 -26.17
N ILE A 265 -10.16 13.19 -26.27
CA ILE A 265 -10.99 13.27 -27.47
C ILE A 265 -11.05 14.74 -27.88
N GLU A 266 -10.54 15.07 -29.08
CA GLU A 266 -10.80 16.35 -29.70
C GLU A 266 -11.88 16.16 -30.79
N LEU A 267 -13.02 16.80 -30.60
CA LEU A 267 -14.12 16.80 -31.57
C LEU A 267 -14.41 18.22 -31.97
N TYR A 268 -14.02 18.60 -33.21
CA TYR A 268 -13.97 19.98 -33.67
C TYR A 268 -13.14 20.88 -32.74
N LYS A 269 -13.82 21.67 -31.91
CA LYS A 269 -13.18 22.55 -30.93
C LYS A 269 -13.33 22.07 -29.51
N PHE A 270 -14.14 21.03 -29.26
CA PHE A 270 -14.29 20.45 -27.96
C PHE A 270 -13.10 19.55 -27.65
N ARG A 271 -12.59 19.64 -26.42
CA ARG A 271 -11.63 18.71 -25.86
C ARG A 271 -12.28 18.05 -24.65
N ILE A 272 -12.37 16.74 -24.70
CA ILE A 272 -12.91 15.91 -23.63
C ILE A 272 -11.76 15.05 -23.12
N SER A 273 -11.52 15.07 -21.81
CA SER A 273 -10.51 14.23 -21.16
C SER A 273 -11.14 13.46 -20.03
N ALA A 274 -10.81 12.19 -19.93
CA ALA A 274 -11.20 11.35 -18.82
C ALA A 274 -10.00 10.56 -18.29
N VAL A 275 -9.90 10.45 -16.94
CA VAL A 275 -8.83 9.75 -16.24
C VAL A 275 -9.46 8.69 -15.33
N PHE A 276 -9.11 7.45 -15.57
CA PHE A 276 -9.51 6.32 -14.76
C PHE A 276 -8.30 5.75 -14.02
N ASP A 277 -8.56 5.22 -12.83
CA ASP A 277 -7.59 4.52 -12.01
C ASP A 277 -8.20 3.20 -11.54
N TRP A 278 -7.56 2.10 -11.87
CA TRP A 278 -7.93 0.75 -11.47
C TRP A 278 -6.83 0.18 -10.59
N LYS A 279 -7.19 -0.17 -9.37
CA LYS A 279 -6.40 -0.98 -8.44
C LYS A 279 -7.03 -2.35 -8.37
N GLN A 280 -6.26 -3.40 -8.61
CA GLN A 280 -6.69 -4.78 -8.45
C GLN A 280 -5.95 -5.42 -7.29
N GLY A 281 -6.70 -6.10 -6.43
CA GLY A 281 -6.14 -6.78 -5.26
C GLY A 281 -5.71 -5.83 -4.15
N GLY A 282 -5.00 -6.38 -3.19
CA GLY A 282 -4.75 -5.77 -1.90
C GLY A 282 -5.96 -5.87 -0.98
N GLN A 283 -5.70 -5.90 0.30
CA GLN A 283 -6.74 -6.04 1.31
C GLN A 283 -6.61 -4.94 2.35
N MET A 284 -7.73 -4.60 2.97
CA MET A 284 -7.83 -3.58 4.02
C MET A 284 -8.70 -4.09 5.16
N TYR A 285 -8.26 -3.85 6.39
CA TYR A 285 -9.08 -4.06 7.58
C TYR A 285 -10.01 -2.88 7.78
N SER A 286 -11.30 -3.15 8.01
CA SER A 286 -12.28 -2.13 8.37
C SER A 286 -12.71 -2.23 9.83
N GLY A 287 -12.13 -1.39 10.67
CA GLY A 287 -12.58 -1.22 12.05
C GLY A 287 -13.97 -0.59 12.13
N THR A 288 -14.32 0.29 11.18
CA THR A 288 -15.67 0.89 11.13
C THR A 288 -16.73 -0.17 10.87
N ALA A 289 -16.52 -1.09 9.92
CA ALA A 289 -17.46 -2.20 9.69
C ALA A 289 -17.60 -3.08 10.93
N GLY A 290 -16.51 -3.34 11.64
CA GLY A 290 -16.51 -4.08 12.90
C GLY A 290 -17.40 -3.44 13.95
N GLU A 291 -17.23 -2.15 14.21
CA GLU A 291 -18.04 -1.42 15.17
C GLU A 291 -19.51 -1.30 14.73
N MET A 292 -19.77 -0.99 13.47
CA MET A 292 -21.14 -0.92 12.94
C MET A 292 -21.90 -2.25 13.07
N ASN A 293 -21.25 -3.36 12.82
CA ASN A 293 -21.83 -4.69 12.99
C ASN A 293 -22.08 -5.00 14.46
N TYR A 294 -21.10 -4.72 15.33
CA TYR A 294 -21.20 -4.96 16.77
C TYR A 294 -22.35 -4.17 17.41
N TYR A 295 -22.49 -2.88 17.08
CA TYR A 295 -23.57 -2.04 17.57
C TYR A 295 -24.92 -2.25 16.83
N GLY A 296 -24.97 -3.13 15.84
CA GLY A 296 -26.18 -3.50 15.13
C GLY A 296 -26.74 -2.42 14.20
N VAL A 297 -25.91 -1.44 13.78
CA VAL A 297 -26.31 -0.31 12.92
C VAL A 297 -25.98 -0.49 11.44
N SER A 298 -25.31 -1.58 11.07
CA SER A 298 -25.05 -1.92 9.68
C SER A 298 -26.28 -2.58 9.02
N LYS A 299 -26.37 -2.48 7.69
CA LYS A 299 -27.39 -3.22 6.93
C LYS A 299 -27.27 -4.72 7.17
N LEU A 300 -26.04 -5.28 7.18
CA LEU A 300 -25.80 -6.69 7.42
C LEU A 300 -26.35 -7.14 8.78
N SER A 301 -26.02 -6.43 9.86
CA SER A 301 -26.55 -6.76 11.19
C SER A 301 -28.06 -6.61 11.29
N GLY A 302 -28.64 -5.63 10.57
CA GLY A 302 -30.08 -5.45 10.48
C GLY A 302 -30.80 -6.58 9.76
N ASP A 303 -30.22 -7.11 8.68
CA ASP A 303 -30.80 -8.23 7.94
C ASP A 303 -30.66 -9.55 8.71
N MET A 304 -29.50 -9.82 9.33
CA MET A 304 -29.25 -11.06 10.08
C MET A 304 -30.08 -11.18 11.37
N ARG A 305 -30.61 -10.09 11.92
CA ARG A 305 -31.53 -10.13 13.08
C ARG A 305 -32.93 -10.64 12.74
N LYS A 306 -33.29 -10.77 11.46
CA LYS A 306 -34.63 -11.10 11.04
C LYS A 306 -34.89 -12.60 10.96
N THR A 307 -33.88 -13.39 10.78
CA THR A 307 -33.97 -14.85 10.57
C THR A 307 -32.79 -15.57 11.16
N ASP A 308 -33.00 -16.81 11.63
CA ASP A 308 -31.93 -17.72 11.98
C ASP A 308 -31.06 -18.01 10.74
N PHE A 309 -29.76 -18.19 10.95
CA PHE A 309 -28.81 -18.49 9.87
C PHE A 309 -27.78 -19.52 10.33
N ILE A 310 -27.18 -20.20 9.39
CA ILE A 310 -26.03 -21.07 9.60
C ILE A 310 -24.80 -20.35 9.05
N VAL A 311 -23.66 -20.37 9.79
CA VAL A 311 -22.40 -19.79 9.30
C VAL A 311 -21.96 -20.56 8.05
N GLU A 312 -21.79 -19.85 6.96
CA GLU A 312 -21.39 -20.44 5.68
C GLU A 312 -19.98 -21.01 5.73
N ASN A 313 -19.73 -22.04 4.92
CA ASN A 313 -18.43 -22.71 4.80
C ASN A 313 -17.84 -23.11 6.17
N SER A 314 -18.65 -23.68 7.03
CA SER A 314 -18.27 -24.03 8.40
C SER A 314 -18.52 -25.49 8.76
N VAL A 315 -17.82 -25.94 9.80
CA VAL A 315 -17.89 -27.28 10.37
C VAL A 315 -18.04 -27.21 11.88
N LYS A 316 -18.67 -28.23 12.47
CA LYS A 316 -18.74 -28.45 13.91
C LYS A 316 -17.87 -29.64 14.32
N GLU A 317 -17.21 -29.56 15.48
CA GLU A 317 -16.56 -30.72 16.07
C GLU A 317 -17.59 -31.71 16.60
N THR A 318 -17.45 -32.99 16.27
CA THR A 318 -18.35 -34.08 16.68
C THR A 318 -17.74 -35.07 17.62
N GLY A 319 -16.43 -34.99 17.84
CA GLY A 319 -15.67 -35.86 18.72
C GLY A 319 -14.18 -35.84 18.40
N LYS A 320 -13.46 -36.81 18.94
CA LYS A 320 -12.02 -36.98 18.68
C LYS A 320 -11.74 -38.40 18.21
N ASP A 321 -10.76 -38.55 17.34
CA ASP A 321 -10.27 -39.86 16.92
C ASP A 321 -9.44 -40.54 18.02
N THR A 322 -8.96 -41.75 17.75
CA THR A 322 -8.14 -42.53 18.65
C THR A 322 -6.79 -41.88 18.99
N ASN A 323 -6.36 -40.92 18.22
CA ASN A 323 -5.13 -40.16 18.39
C ASN A 323 -5.38 -38.80 19.10
N GLY A 324 -6.64 -38.49 19.44
CA GLY A 324 -7.03 -37.24 20.06
C GLY A 324 -7.29 -36.08 19.09
N ASN A 325 -7.22 -36.30 17.76
CA ASN A 325 -7.51 -35.27 16.78
C ASN A 325 -9.02 -35.00 16.65
N PRO A 326 -9.47 -33.76 16.47
CA PRO A 326 -10.87 -33.43 16.31
C PRO A 326 -11.46 -34.03 15.02
N ILE A 327 -12.67 -34.58 15.12
CA ILE A 327 -13.48 -35.07 14.02
C ILE A 327 -14.53 -33.99 13.71
N TYR A 328 -14.64 -33.60 12.44
CA TYR A 328 -15.55 -32.55 12.00
C TYR A 328 -16.66 -33.09 11.12
N ALA A 329 -17.85 -32.49 11.26
CA ALA A 329 -19.00 -32.66 10.35
C ALA A 329 -19.46 -31.31 9.80
N PRO A 330 -20.19 -31.27 8.69
CA PRO A 330 -20.82 -30.03 8.20
C PRO A 330 -21.63 -29.34 9.30
N ASN A 331 -21.54 -28.03 9.38
CA ASN A 331 -22.29 -27.27 10.37
C ASN A 331 -23.80 -27.23 10.00
N ASP A 332 -24.65 -27.61 10.94
CA ASP A 332 -26.11 -27.54 10.86
C ASP A 332 -26.71 -26.71 12.01
N ILE A 333 -25.84 -26.09 12.84
CA ILE A 333 -26.27 -25.32 14.01
C ILE A 333 -26.73 -23.94 13.56
N LYS A 334 -27.97 -23.61 13.84
CA LYS A 334 -28.55 -22.31 13.56
C LYS A 334 -28.17 -21.31 14.64
N VAL A 335 -27.72 -20.14 14.21
CA VAL A 335 -27.51 -18.97 15.06
C VAL A 335 -28.78 -18.14 15.04
N SER A 336 -29.44 -18.01 16.19
CA SER A 336 -30.65 -17.19 16.40
C SER A 336 -30.32 -15.83 17.05
N ASP A 337 -29.17 -15.72 17.72
CA ASP A 337 -28.69 -14.50 18.36
C ASP A 337 -27.63 -13.80 17.51
N ALA A 338 -28.06 -12.89 16.67
CA ALA A 338 -27.16 -12.08 15.83
C ALA A 338 -26.22 -11.20 16.67
N GLN A 339 -26.61 -10.76 17.88
CA GLN A 339 -25.75 -9.96 18.74
C GLN A 339 -24.53 -10.77 19.22
N SER A 340 -24.75 -11.98 19.71
CA SER A 340 -23.67 -12.91 20.08
C SER A 340 -22.76 -13.23 18.90
N TYR A 341 -23.32 -13.40 17.70
CA TYR A 341 -22.54 -13.63 16.49
C TYR A 341 -21.62 -12.46 16.16
N PHE A 342 -22.12 -11.23 16.14
CA PHE A 342 -21.29 -10.06 15.86
C PHE A 342 -20.32 -9.72 16.98
N THR A 343 -20.67 -10.01 18.25
CA THR A 343 -19.74 -9.91 19.38
C THR A 343 -18.57 -10.88 19.19
N ARG A 344 -18.82 -12.12 18.78
CA ARG A 344 -17.79 -13.11 18.49
C ARG A 344 -16.93 -12.68 17.30
N ARG A 345 -17.55 -12.23 16.21
CA ARG A 345 -16.82 -11.74 15.03
C ARG A 345 -15.90 -10.56 15.33
N ARG A 346 -16.28 -9.66 16.25
CA ARG A 346 -15.45 -8.54 16.67
C ARG A 346 -14.11 -8.98 17.27
N SER A 347 -14.03 -10.15 17.86
CA SER A 347 -12.78 -10.70 18.40
C SER A 347 -11.92 -11.40 17.34
N ILE A 348 -12.38 -11.50 16.09
CA ILE A 348 -11.68 -12.17 14.99
C ILE A 348 -11.39 -11.12 13.91
N ASP A 349 -10.15 -10.66 13.85
CA ASP A 349 -9.76 -9.56 12.94
C ASP A 349 -9.98 -9.91 11.45
N GLU A 350 -9.74 -11.17 11.09
CA GLU A 350 -9.97 -11.70 9.74
C GLU A 350 -11.41 -11.45 9.24
N SER A 351 -12.39 -11.35 10.16
CA SER A 351 -13.81 -11.07 9.83
C SER A 351 -14.02 -9.75 9.12
N TYR A 352 -13.07 -8.84 9.22
CA TYR A 352 -13.17 -7.46 8.76
C TYR A 352 -12.05 -7.09 7.77
N ILE A 353 -11.44 -8.11 7.18
CA ILE A 353 -10.54 -7.97 6.05
C ILE A 353 -11.38 -7.99 4.77
N TYR A 354 -11.24 -6.98 3.95
CA TYR A 354 -11.97 -6.81 2.70
C TYR A 354 -11.02 -6.66 1.53
N ASP A 355 -11.44 -7.16 0.37
CA ASP A 355 -10.79 -6.86 -0.89
C ASP A 355 -10.89 -5.35 -1.17
N ASN A 356 -9.75 -4.73 -1.44
CA ASN A 356 -9.62 -3.30 -1.67
C ASN A 356 -9.41 -2.96 -3.16
N SER A 357 -9.97 -3.78 -4.04
CA SER A 357 -10.00 -3.52 -5.48
C SER A 357 -11.01 -2.41 -5.80
N TYR A 358 -10.63 -1.54 -6.72
CA TYR A 358 -11.54 -0.49 -7.20
C TYR A 358 -11.20 -0.02 -8.61
N ILE A 359 -12.21 0.58 -9.26
CA ILE A 359 -12.06 1.44 -10.44
C ILE A 359 -12.66 2.81 -10.09
N LYS A 360 -11.88 3.88 -10.27
CA LYS A 360 -12.32 5.27 -10.03
C LYS A 360 -12.24 6.09 -11.31
N LEU A 361 -13.27 6.89 -11.57
CA LEU A 361 -13.19 8.01 -12.52
C LEU A 361 -12.64 9.22 -11.75
N ARG A 362 -11.33 9.45 -11.92
CA ARG A 362 -10.58 10.50 -11.23
C ARG A 362 -10.93 11.89 -11.69
N GLU A 363 -11.01 12.06 -13.01
CA GLU A 363 -11.33 13.32 -13.61
C GLU A 363 -12.09 13.11 -14.93
N LEU A 364 -13.09 13.94 -15.14
CA LEU A 364 -13.74 14.16 -16.42
C LEU A 364 -13.74 15.65 -16.68
N SER A 365 -13.17 16.08 -17.80
CA SER A 365 -13.14 17.50 -18.16
C SER A 365 -13.58 17.72 -19.62
N ILE A 366 -14.24 18.84 -19.85
CA ILE A 366 -14.66 19.31 -21.17
C ILE A 366 -14.19 20.75 -21.31
N SER A 367 -13.42 21.05 -22.33
CA SER A 367 -12.99 22.42 -22.63
C SER A 367 -13.38 22.83 -24.05
N TYR A 368 -13.63 24.14 -24.18
CA TYR A 368 -14.03 24.76 -25.46
C TYR A 368 -13.40 26.14 -25.61
N PRO A 369 -12.73 26.45 -26.76
CA PRO A 369 -12.21 27.77 -27.05
C PRO A 369 -13.34 28.68 -27.51
N VAL A 370 -13.85 29.52 -26.61
CA VAL A 370 -14.95 30.45 -26.89
C VAL A 370 -14.51 31.60 -27.84
N LEU A 371 -13.26 32.04 -27.65
CA LEU A 371 -12.66 33.07 -28.46
C LEU A 371 -11.22 32.70 -28.81
N SER A 372 -10.88 32.78 -30.08
CA SER A 372 -9.53 32.52 -30.57
C SER A 372 -9.16 33.59 -31.61
N LYS A 373 -8.49 34.66 -31.16
CA LYS A 373 -7.95 35.73 -31.98
C LYS A 373 -6.46 35.91 -31.72
N LYS A 374 -5.72 36.52 -32.63
CA LYS A 374 -4.28 36.73 -32.49
C LYS A 374 -3.87 37.40 -31.17
N TRP A 375 -4.72 38.28 -30.64
CA TRP A 375 -4.45 39.10 -29.49
C TRP A 375 -5.21 38.63 -28.23
N LEU A 376 -6.15 37.66 -28.34
CA LEU A 376 -6.92 37.17 -27.20
C LEU A 376 -7.45 35.77 -27.47
N ASN A 377 -7.09 34.84 -26.62
CA ASN A 377 -7.65 33.50 -26.60
C ASN A 377 -8.36 33.26 -25.27
N VAL A 378 -9.61 32.81 -25.32
CA VAL A 378 -10.42 32.48 -24.16
C VAL A 378 -10.90 31.05 -24.28
N ASN A 379 -10.48 30.21 -23.35
CA ASN A 379 -10.96 28.84 -23.20
C ASN A 379 -11.80 28.71 -21.94
N VAL A 380 -12.93 28.06 -22.04
CA VAL A 380 -13.78 27.68 -20.90
C VAL A 380 -13.61 26.20 -20.68
N ASN A 381 -13.48 25.78 -19.44
CA ASN A 381 -13.43 24.38 -19.04
C ASN A 381 -14.42 24.10 -17.91
N VAL A 382 -15.06 22.94 -17.99
CA VAL A 382 -15.87 22.34 -16.92
C VAL A 382 -15.22 21.02 -16.55
N PHE A 383 -15.12 20.76 -15.27
CA PHE A 383 -14.51 19.52 -14.79
C PHE A 383 -15.25 18.95 -13.59
N ALA A 384 -15.14 17.65 -13.45
CA ALA A 384 -15.62 16.91 -12.30
C ALA A 384 -14.55 15.91 -11.87
N ARG A 385 -14.33 15.77 -10.54
CA ARG A 385 -13.31 14.88 -9.98
C ARG A 385 -13.91 13.93 -8.97
N ASN A 386 -13.39 12.69 -8.92
CA ASN A 386 -13.78 11.62 -8.01
C ASN A 386 -15.30 11.36 -8.01
N ILE A 387 -15.94 11.42 -9.18
CA ILE A 387 -17.40 11.36 -9.31
C ILE A 387 -17.95 9.94 -9.33
N LEU A 388 -17.15 8.96 -9.69
CA LEU A 388 -17.56 7.57 -9.74
C LEU A 388 -16.49 6.67 -9.11
N VAL A 389 -16.95 5.72 -8.30
CA VAL A 389 -16.15 4.65 -7.74
C VAL A 389 -16.91 3.33 -7.81
N TRP A 390 -16.27 2.31 -8.35
CA TRP A 390 -16.69 0.92 -8.30
C TRP A 390 -15.67 0.18 -7.43
N SER A 391 -16.09 -0.36 -6.30
CA SER A 391 -15.20 -0.99 -5.33
C SER A 391 -15.81 -2.26 -4.76
N GLU A 392 -14.98 -3.25 -4.51
CA GLU A 392 -15.33 -4.42 -3.70
C GLU A 392 -15.41 -4.08 -2.20
N PHE A 393 -14.73 -3.03 -1.76
CA PHE A 393 -14.82 -2.49 -0.40
C PHE A 393 -16.09 -1.64 -0.24
N LYS A 394 -17.24 -2.34 -0.18
CA LYS A 394 -18.57 -1.71 -0.23
C LYS A 394 -18.88 -0.93 1.04
N GLY A 395 -19.38 0.30 0.86
CA GLY A 395 -19.82 1.18 1.96
C GLY A 395 -18.71 2.08 2.51
N PHE A 396 -17.48 1.95 2.02
CA PHE A 396 -16.33 2.75 2.44
C PHE A 396 -15.53 3.23 1.23
N ASP A 397 -14.76 4.29 1.42
CA ASP A 397 -13.80 4.71 0.39
C ASP A 397 -12.56 3.81 0.44
N PRO A 398 -12.22 3.10 -0.65
CA PRO A 398 -11.08 2.19 -0.69
C PRO A 398 -9.71 2.88 -0.55
N GLU A 399 -9.67 4.19 -0.54
CA GLU A 399 -8.44 4.98 -0.33
C GLU A 399 -8.42 5.68 1.03
N ALA A 400 -9.54 5.73 1.75
CA ALA A 400 -9.59 6.29 3.09
C ALA A 400 -8.92 5.33 4.08
N SER A 401 -7.66 5.59 4.39
CA SER A 401 -6.83 4.77 5.26
C SER A 401 -6.32 5.58 6.43
N GLN A 402 -6.20 4.92 7.59
CA GLN A 402 -5.43 5.42 8.72
C GLN A 402 -3.96 5.07 8.55
N GLY A 403 -3.08 5.96 8.99
CA GLY A 403 -1.64 5.78 8.93
C GLY A 403 -1.04 6.14 7.57
N ASN A 404 0.24 6.46 7.65
CA ASN A 404 1.09 6.80 6.52
C ASN A 404 2.16 5.73 6.34
N ASP A 405 3.02 5.90 5.35
CA ASP A 405 4.16 5.03 5.07
C ASP A 405 3.73 3.55 4.96
N ASN A 406 4.35 2.69 5.74
CA ASN A 406 4.10 1.25 5.71
C ASN A 406 2.70 0.84 6.19
N MET A 407 1.96 1.74 6.83
CA MET A 407 0.58 1.51 7.26
C MET A 407 -0.46 2.00 6.23
N GLY A 408 -0.03 2.76 5.23
CA GLY A 408 -0.91 3.30 4.21
C GLY A 408 -1.66 2.20 3.45
N GLY A 409 -2.99 2.27 3.46
CA GLY A 409 -3.85 1.28 2.79
C GLY A 409 -4.18 0.03 3.61
N ALA A 410 -3.64 -0.15 4.83
CA ALA A 410 -3.88 -1.34 5.64
C ALA A 410 -5.15 -1.28 6.49
N PHE A 411 -5.49 -0.10 7.02
CA PHE A 411 -6.58 0.07 7.99
C PHE A 411 -7.50 1.20 7.60
N GLU A 412 -8.79 0.95 7.66
CA GLU A 412 -9.85 1.94 7.71
C GLU A 412 -10.49 1.88 9.10
N ARG A 413 -10.63 3.01 9.77
CA ARG A 413 -11.39 3.14 11.02
C ARG A 413 -11.87 4.56 11.19
N PHE A 414 -13.17 4.79 10.95
CA PHE A 414 -13.82 6.10 10.98
C PHE A 414 -13.10 7.15 10.13
N SER A 415 -12.46 6.71 9.04
CA SER A 415 -11.78 7.58 8.10
C SER A 415 -12.79 8.32 7.24
N LEU A 416 -12.57 9.62 7.02
CA LEU A 416 -13.44 10.40 6.15
C LEU A 416 -13.18 10.01 4.68
N PRO A 417 -14.23 9.78 3.89
CA PRO A 417 -14.08 9.47 2.48
C PRO A 417 -13.59 10.68 1.69
N GLY A 418 -12.97 10.41 0.54
CA GLY A 418 -12.63 11.43 -0.44
C GLY A 418 -13.89 12.15 -0.96
N THR A 419 -13.73 13.42 -1.32
CA THR A 419 -14.85 14.25 -1.83
C THR A 419 -14.89 14.26 -3.36
N ALA A 420 -16.09 14.25 -3.93
CA ALA A 420 -16.29 14.63 -5.31
C ALA A 420 -16.26 16.17 -5.43
N SER A 421 -15.68 16.67 -6.50
CA SER A 421 -15.65 18.10 -6.79
C SER A 421 -16.06 18.41 -8.23
N TYR A 422 -16.73 19.54 -8.40
CA TYR A 422 -17.18 20.06 -9.68
C TYR A 422 -16.70 21.49 -9.80
N GLY A 423 -16.24 21.88 -10.96
CA GLY A 423 -15.77 23.23 -11.18
C GLY A 423 -15.85 23.67 -12.63
N PHE A 424 -15.71 24.96 -12.80
CA PHE A 424 -15.51 25.58 -14.11
C PHE A 424 -14.38 26.59 -14.03
N GLY A 425 -13.74 26.85 -15.15
CA GLY A 425 -12.63 27.76 -15.23
C GLY A 425 -12.56 28.48 -16.57
N PHE A 426 -11.87 29.61 -16.55
CA PHE A 426 -11.54 30.38 -17.74
C PHE A 426 -10.02 30.49 -17.86
N ASN A 427 -9.48 30.18 -19.03
CA ASN A 427 -8.09 30.41 -19.36
C ASN A 427 -8.03 31.51 -20.40
N VAL A 428 -7.46 32.66 -20.03
CA VAL A 428 -7.37 33.84 -20.89
C VAL A 428 -5.90 34.10 -21.19
N LYS A 429 -5.55 34.14 -22.48
CA LYS A 429 -4.21 34.46 -22.97
C LYS A 429 -4.30 35.71 -23.86
N PHE A 430 -3.47 36.68 -23.55
CA PHE A 430 -3.31 37.93 -24.30
C PHE A 430 -2.11 37.88 -25.24
#